data_4f982e7a665952696c97de24ec890b3f
#
_entry.id   4f982e7a665952696c97de24ec890b3f
#
_cell.length_a   1.000
_cell.length_b   1.000
_cell.length_c   1.000
_cell.angle_alpha   90.00
_cell.angle_beta   90.00
_cell.angle_gamma   90.00
#
_symmetry.space_group_name_H-M   'P 1'
#
loop_
_entity.id
_entity.type
_entity.pdbx_description
1 polymer ?
#
loop_
_entity_poly.entity_id
_entity_poly.type
_entity_poly.pdbx_seq_one_letter_code
_entity_poly.pdbx_strand_id
1 'polypeptide(L)'
;HIPLVAGLDVLKDNYKIAMIVKEAGALLAVGRLTHSYPHSWRSKAPLIFRTTPQWFISMENNELRNVALDAIDATRFVPGRGKNRLRTMIEQRPDWCVSRQRAWGVPITIFINKETGEPLKDQKVIDRIGDIFEVEGSDAWYSSDPQRFLGDKYNANDYEQITDIVEVWFDSGSTHAFVLEGRPELKWPA
;
A
#
# COMPACT_ATOMS: atom_id res chain seq x y z
N HIS A 1 -7.17 10.65 17.97
CA HIS A 1 -6.64 10.99 19.30
C HIS A 1 -7.73 10.79 20.35
N ILE A 2 -7.48 9.95 21.37
CA ILE A 2 -8.43 9.69 22.47
C ILE A 2 -7.80 10.27 23.76
N PRO A 3 -8.22 11.48 24.19
CA PRO A 3 -7.59 12.19 25.31
C PRO A 3 -7.55 11.39 26.62
N LEU A 4 -8.60 10.62 26.90
CA LEU A 4 -8.76 9.85 28.15
C LEU A 4 -7.66 8.81 28.37
N VAL A 5 -7.05 8.28 27.31
CA VAL A 5 -6.03 7.22 27.37
C VAL A 5 -4.70 7.68 26.79
N ALA A 6 -4.54 9.00 26.59
CA ALA A 6 -3.31 9.56 26.09
C ALA A 6 -2.14 9.27 27.04
N GLY A 7 -1.02 8.80 26.47
CA GLY A 7 0.18 8.46 27.24
C GLY A 7 0.19 7.06 27.88
N LEU A 8 -0.87 6.27 27.75
CA LEU A 8 -0.90 4.89 28.21
C LEU A 8 -0.38 3.93 27.14
N ASP A 9 0.33 2.90 27.58
CA ASP A 9 0.82 1.80 26.73
C ASP A 9 -0.27 0.74 26.57
N VAL A 10 -0.68 0.47 25.34
CA VAL A 10 -1.79 -0.46 25.02
C VAL A 10 -1.52 -1.91 25.43
N LEU A 11 -0.26 -2.31 25.63
CA LEU A 11 0.11 -3.66 26.02
C LEU A 11 0.30 -3.78 27.54
N LYS A 12 0.90 -2.75 28.17
CA LYS A 12 1.22 -2.76 29.61
C LYS A 12 0.07 -2.25 30.46
N ASP A 13 -0.66 -1.24 29.97
CA ASP A 13 -1.69 -0.56 30.72
C ASP A 13 -3.12 -0.98 30.34
N ASN A 14 -3.31 -2.13 29.65
CA ASN A 14 -4.61 -2.57 29.17
C ASN A 14 -5.68 -2.66 30.28
N TYR A 15 -5.29 -3.04 31.50
CA TYR A 15 -6.20 -3.05 32.66
C TYR A 15 -6.61 -1.64 33.09
N LYS A 16 -5.66 -0.69 33.11
CA LYS A 16 -5.98 0.71 33.42
C LYS A 16 -6.92 1.30 32.37
N ILE A 17 -6.67 1.00 31.09
CA ILE A 17 -7.54 1.41 29.97
C ILE A 17 -8.94 0.86 30.17
N ALA A 18 -9.08 -0.42 30.52
CA ALA A 18 -10.37 -1.03 30.79
C ALA A 18 -11.11 -0.32 31.96
N MET A 19 -10.39 0.07 33.02
CA MET A 19 -11.01 0.80 34.15
C MET A 19 -11.45 2.21 33.74
N ILE A 20 -10.70 2.93 32.94
CA ILE A 20 -11.10 4.25 32.40
C ILE A 20 -12.37 4.11 31.55
N VAL A 21 -12.45 3.09 30.70
CA VAL A 21 -13.65 2.82 29.90
C VAL A 21 -14.86 2.45 30.79
N LYS A 22 -14.60 1.73 31.90
CA LYS A 22 -15.64 1.44 32.90
C LYS A 22 -16.17 2.70 33.59
N GLU A 23 -15.27 3.60 34.02
CA GLU A 23 -15.63 4.87 34.64
C GLU A 23 -16.43 5.76 33.69
N ALA A 24 -16.12 5.72 32.41
CA ALA A 24 -16.87 6.39 31.35
C ALA A 24 -18.23 5.71 31.01
N GLY A 25 -18.61 4.62 31.71
CA GLY A 25 -19.85 3.91 31.49
C GLY A 25 -19.93 3.13 30.17
N ALA A 26 -18.80 2.92 29.49
CA ALA A 26 -18.75 2.31 28.18
C ALA A 26 -18.21 0.86 28.17
N LEU A 27 -17.85 0.30 29.32
CA LEU A 27 -17.36 -1.07 29.43
C LEU A 27 -18.52 -2.06 29.54
N LEU A 28 -18.70 -2.89 28.53
CA LEU A 28 -19.73 -3.94 28.52
C LEU A 28 -19.32 -5.12 29.42
N ALA A 29 -18.11 -5.64 29.23
CA ALA A 29 -17.56 -6.74 30.02
C ALA A 29 -16.03 -6.75 29.93
N VAL A 30 -15.38 -7.38 30.91
CA VAL A 30 -13.94 -7.66 30.88
C VAL A 30 -13.70 -9.11 31.29
N GLY A 31 -12.79 -9.77 30.59
CA GLY A 31 -12.39 -11.14 30.88
C GLY A 31 -10.91 -11.36 30.65
N ARG A 32 -10.43 -12.54 31.02
CA ARG A 32 -9.05 -12.96 30.72
C ARG A 32 -9.09 -14.12 29.75
N LEU A 33 -8.23 -14.02 28.72
CA LEU A 33 -8.06 -15.07 27.73
C LEU A 33 -6.56 -15.33 27.57
N THR A 34 -6.17 -16.60 27.64
CA THR A 34 -4.82 -17.04 27.30
C THR A 34 -4.85 -17.62 25.89
N HIS A 35 -4.11 -17.02 24.98
CA HIS A 35 -4.04 -17.46 23.59
C HIS A 35 -2.68 -17.12 22.98
N SER A 36 -2.38 -17.69 21.82
CA SER A 36 -1.23 -17.29 21.04
C SER A 36 -1.46 -15.89 20.47
N TYR A 37 -0.52 -14.97 20.72
CA TYR A 37 -0.60 -13.60 20.24
C TYR A 37 0.40 -13.37 19.11
N PRO A 38 0.01 -12.69 18.02
CA PRO A 38 0.91 -12.46 16.90
C PRO A 38 2.04 -11.52 17.28
N HIS A 39 3.26 -11.92 16.92
CA HIS A 39 4.48 -11.15 17.14
C HIS A 39 5.16 -10.85 15.79
N SER A 40 5.86 -9.74 15.72
CA SER A 40 6.72 -9.44 14.58
C SER A 40 7.81 -10.52 14.48
N TRP A 41 7.92 -11.17 13.32
CA TRP A 41 8.95 -12.19 13.11
C TRP A 41 10.36 -11.60 13.21
N ARG A 42 10.53 -10.31 12.94
CA ARG A 42 11.82 -9.61 12.96
C ARG A 42 12.19 -9.10 14.36
N SER A 43 11.34 -8.29 14.97
CA SER A 43 11.60 -7.69 16.29
C SER A 43 11.19 -8.56 17.47
N LYS A 44 10.40 -9.62 17.23
CA LYS A 44 9.76 -10.47 18.25
C LYS A 44 8.81 -9.71 19.19
N ALA A 45 8.55 -8.43 18.93
CA ALA A 45 7.60 -7.64 19.69
C ALA A 45 6.15 -8.01 19.33
N PRO A 46 5.20 -7.93 20.28
CA PRO A 46 3.80 -8.13 19.99
C PRO A 46 3.29 -7.08 18.99
N LEU A 47 2.41 -7.50 18.09
CA LEU A 47 1.82 -6.62 17.08
C LEU A 47 0.73 -5.74 17.70
N ILE A 48 0.55 -4.55 17.13
CA ILE A 48 -0.52 -3.62 17.47
C ILE A 48 -1.41 -3.45 16.25
N PHE A 49 -2.72 -3.62 16.43
CA PHE A 49 -3.71 -3.35 15.41
C PHE A 49 -4.09 -1.87 15.45
N ARG A 50 -3.84 -1.15 14.38
CA ARG A 50 -4.21 0.25 14.24
C ARG A 50 -4.54 0.56 12.79
N THR A 51 -5.35 1.58 12.57
CA THR A 51 -5.55 2.16 11.25
C THR A 51 -4.39 3.09 10.91
N THR A 52 -3.91 3.02 9.68
CA THR A 52 -2.92 3.93 9.10
C THR A 52 -3.36 4.31 7.69
N PRO A 53 -3.04 5.51 7.20
CA PRO A 53 -3.22 5.85 5.80
C PRO A 53 -2.49 4.83 4.93
N GLN A 54 -3.15 4.34 3.89
CA GLN A 54 -2.59 3.36 2.96
C GLN A 54 -3.06 3.68 1.54
N TRP A 55 -2.30 3.21 0.55
CA TRP A 55 -2.66 3.30 -0.85
C TRP A 55 -3.27 2.00 -1.33
N PHE A 56 -4.36 2.11 -2.08
CA PHE A 56 -5.11 0.97 -2.58
C PHE A 56 -5.33 1.09 -4.09
N ILE A 57 -5.24 -0.05 -4.78
CA ILE A 57 -5.79 -0.22 -6.12
C ILE A 57 -7.22 -0.71 -5.95
N SER A 58 -8.18 0.07 -6.43
CA SER A 58 -9.59 -0.32 -6.39
C SER A 58 -9.86 -1.45 -7.36
N MET A 59 -10.55 -2.48 -6.90
CA MET A 59 -10.99 -3.58 -7.75
C MET A 59 -12.25 -3.23 -8.55
N GLU A 60 -13.00 -2.22 -8.11
CA GLU A 60 -14.25 -1.80 -8.75
C GLU A 60 -14.03 -0.67 -9.77
N ASN A 61 -13.11 0.26 -9.49
CA ASN A 61 -12.82 1.35 -10.41
C ASN A 61 -12.26 0.82 -11.74
N ASN A 62 -12.74 1.40 -12.84
CA ASN A 62 -12.42 0.99 -14.21
C ASN A 62 -12.68 -0.50 -14.47
N GLU A 63 -13.61 -1.09 -13.73
CA GLU A 63 -14.04 -2.49 -13.87
C GLU A 63 -12.90 -3.50 -13.77
N LEU A 64 -11.83 -3.21 -13.03
CA LEU A 64 -10.64 -4.04 -12.94
C LEU A 64 -10.95 -5.50 -12.59
N ARG A 65 -11.90 -5.73 -11.68
CA ARG A 65 -12.36 -7.08 -11.32
C ARG A 65 -12.92 -7.82 -12.52
N ASN A 66 -13.81 -7.18 -13.28
CA ASN A 66 -14.45 -7.80 -14.44
C ASN A 66 -13.43 -8.10 -15.53
N VAL A 67 -12.56 -7.14 -15.84
CA VAL A 67 -11.47 -7.32 -16.81
C VAL A 67 -10.56 -8.50 -16.42
N ALA A 68 -10.21 -8.62 -15.14
CA ALA A 68 -9.39 -9.72 -14.65
C ALA A 68 -10.11 -11.07 -14.73
N LEU A 69 -11.43 -11.13 -14.44
CA LEU A 69 -12.23 -12.34 -14.55
C LEU A 69 -12.37 -12.79 -16.00
N ASP A 70 -12.60 -11.86 -16.92
CA ASP A 70 -12.67 -12.15 -18.35
C ASP A 70 -11.34 -12.69 -18.90
N ALA A 71 -10.21 -12.10 -18.47
CA ALA A 71 -8.89 -12.58 -18.81
C ALA A 71 -8.62 -14.01 -18.29
N ILE A 72 -9.05 -14.31 -17.06
CA ILE A 72 -8.97 -15.66 -16.49
C ILE A 72 -9.83 -16.63 -17.30
N ASP A 73 -11.03 -16.21 -17.72
CA ASP A 73 -11.94 -17.06 -18.48
C ASP A 73 -11.42 -17.33 -19.89
N ALA A 74 -10.72 -16.40 -20.51
CA ALA A 74 -10.06 -16.55 -21.80
C ALA A 74 -8.75 -17.37 -21.75
N THR A 75 -8.12 -17.50 -20.57
CA THR A 75 -6.84 -18.19 -20.42
C THR A 75 -7.01 -19.70 -20.31
N ARG A 76 -6.14 -20.45 -21.01
CA ARG A 76 -6.03 -21.90 -20.87
C ARG A 76 -5.21 -22.28 -19.65
N PHE A 77 -5.82 -22.99 -18.70
CA PHE A 77 -5.14 -23.47 -17.49
C PHE A 77 -4.77 -24.96 -17.59
N VAL A 78 -3.54 -25.28 -17.18
CA VAL A 78 -3.08 -26.67 -17.07
C VAL A 78 -2.41 -26.85 -15.70
N PRO A 79 -3.03 -27.56 -14.77
CA PRO A 79 -4.33 -28.23 -14.80
C PRO A 79 -5.52 -27.27 -14.71
N GLY A 80 -6.66 -27.62 -15.30
CA GLY A 80 -7.86 -26.78 -15.38
C GLY A 80 -8.43 -26.31 -14.03
N ARG A 81 -8.22 -27.09 -12.95
CA ARG A 81 -8.64 -26.70 -11.59
C ARG A 81 -7.99 -25.39 -11.08
N GLY A 82 -6.86 -25.00 -11.63
CA GLY A 82 -6.20 -23.74 -11.32
C GLY A 82 -7.06 -22.53 -11.66
N LYS A 83 -7.82 -22.61 -12.75
CA LYS A 83 -8.77 -21.55 -13.17
C LYS A 83 -9.81 -21.25 -12.10
N ASN A 84 -10.48 -22.28 -11.58
CA ASN A 84 -11.55 -22.09 -10.59
C ASN A 84 -11.02 -21.42 -9.30
N ARG A 85 -9.84 -21.85 -8.85
CA ARG A 85 -9.21 -21.27 -7.65
C ARG A 85 -8.90 -19.79 -7.85
N LEU A 86 -8.23 -19.45 -8.96
CA LEU A 86 -7.86 -18.06 -9.24
C LEU A 86 -9.10 -17.18 -9.43
N ARG A 87 -10.10 -17.68 -10.16
CA ARG A 87 -11.36 -16.99 -10.40
C ARG A 87 -12.06 -16.63 -9.07
N THR A 88 -12.25 -17.60 -8.17
CA THR A 88 -12.86 -17.35 -6.85
C THR A 88 -12.05 -16.35 -6.02
N MET A 89 -10.72 -16.41 -6.08
CA MET A 89 -9.87 -15.43 -5.36
C MET A 89 -10.06 -14.00 -5.88
N ILE A 90 -10.24 -13.81 -7.18
CA ILE A 90 -10.45 -12.48 -7.77
C ILE A 90 -11.88 -11.99 -7.52
N GLU A 91 -12.87 -12.86 -7.63
CA GLU A 91 -14.29 -12.52 -7.34
C GLU A 91 -14.46 -11.94 -5.93
N GLN A 92 -13.78 -12.50 -4.95
CA GLN A 92 -13.93 -12.13 -3.54
C GLN A 92 -12.82 -11.17 -3.06
N ARG A 93 -11.91 -10.76 -3.94
CA ARG A 93 -10.77 -9.94 -3.53
C ARG A 93 -11.22 -8.52 -3.16
N PRO A 94 -10.90 -8.03 -1.94
CA PRO A 94 -11.06 -6.61 -1.62
C PRO A 94 -10.07 -5.75 -2.41
N ASP A 95 -10.20 -4.45 -2.32
CA ASP A 95 -9.22 -3.51 -2.86
C ASP A 95 -7.81 -3.88 -2.42
N TRP A 96 -6.85 -3.73 -3.31
CA TRP A 96 -5.49 -4.19 -3.08
C TRP A 96 -4.65 -3.11 -2.41
N CYS A 97 -4.32 -3.31 -1.12
CA CYS A 97 -3.39 -2.44 -0.40
C CYS A 97 -1.97 -2.61 -0.96
N VAL A 98 -1.48 -1.59 -1.64
CA VAL A 98 -0.19 -1.63 -2.35
C VAL A 98 0.94 -0.90 -1.63
N SER A 99 0.66 -0.11 -0.60
CA SER A 99 1.70 0.62 0.13
C SER A 99 2.35 -0.23 1.23
N ARG A 100 3.66 -0.06 1.41
CA ARG A 100 4.44 -0.66 2.49
C ARG A 100 5.37 0.36 3.09
N GLN A 101 5.47 0.36 4.41
CA GLN A 101 6.39 1.20 5.19
C GLN A 101 7.69 0.42 5.42
N ARG A 102 8.55 0.40 4.40
CA ARG A 102 9.85 -0.29 4.40
C ARG A 102 10.92 0.65 3.86
N ALA A 103 12.17 0.38 4.25
CA ALA A 103 13.31 1.21 3.83
C ALA A 103 13.83 0.87 2.42
N TRP A 104 13.40 -0.26 1.83
CA TRP A 104 13.86 -0.70 0.52
C TRP A 104 12.69 -1.22 -0.33
N GLY A 105 12.63 -0.77 -1.56
CA GLY A 105 11.62 -1.11 -2.56
C GLY A 105 11.36 0.05 -3.52
N VAL A 106 10.55 -0.16 -4.54
CA VAL A 106 10.16 0.87 -5.51
C VAL A 106 9.25 1.90 -4.82
N PRO A 107 9.56 3.20 -4.83
CA PRO A 107 8.75 4.21 -4.16
C PRO A 107 7.38 4.41 -4.83
N ILE A 108 6.39 4.77 -4.03
CA ILE A 108 5.12 5.33 -4.51
C ILE A 108 5.33 6.82 -4.77
N THR A 109 5.49 7.19 -6.03
CA THR A 109 5.91 8.53 -6.45
C THR A 109 4.74 9.53 -6.50
N ILE A 110 4.12 9.77 -5.35
CA ILE A 110 2.96 10.65 -5.21
C ILE A 110 3.28 11.81 -4.28
N PHE A 111 2.79 12.99 -4.64
CA PHE A 111 2.75 14.17 -3.80
C PHE A 111 1.32 14.44 -3.36
N ILE A 112 1.14 14.73 -2.06
CA ILE A 112 -0.16 15.09 -1.46
C ILE A 112 -0.15 16.58 -1.15
N ASN A 113 -1.16 17.29 -1.59
CA ASN A 113 -1.35 18.68 -1.20
C ASN A 113 -1.70 18.75 0.30
N LYS A 114 -0.92 19.49 1.09
CA LYS A 114 -1.06 19.57 2.55
C LYS A 114 -2.35 20.23 3.02
N GLU A 115 -2.90 21.14 2.21
CA GLU A 115 -4.13 21.85 2.53
C GLU A 115 -5.37 21.02 2.21
N THR A 116 -5.41 20.41 1.01
CA THR A 116 -6.59 19.68 0.53
C THR A 116 -6.56 18.20 0.86
N GLY A 117 -5.40 17.61 1.12
CA GLY A 117 -5.21 16.17 1.28
C GLY A 117 -5.30 15.38 -0.04
N GLU A 118 -5.40 16.06 -1.18
CA GLU A 118 -5.57 15.42 -2.48
C GLU A 118 -4.22 15.10 -3.15
N PRO A 119 -4.12 13.96 -3.86
CA PRO A 119 -2.93 13.63 -4.62
C PRO A 119 -2.77 14.54 -5.84
N LEU A 120 -1.54 14.96 -6.11
CA LEU A 120 -1.19 15.74 -7.28
C LEU A 120 -1.28 14.87 -8.54
N LYS A 121 -2.20 15.25 -9.44
CA LYS A 121 -2.42 14.58 -10.73
C LYS A 121 -1.94 15.48 -11.88
N ASP A 122 -0.64 15.53 -12.09
CA ASP A 122 -0.05 16.28 -13.20
C ASP A 122 0.92 15.39 -13.98
N GLN A 123 0.59 15.10 -15.25
CA GLN A 123 1.39 14.24 -16.10
C GLN A 123 2.83 14.73 -16.26
N LYS A 124 3.05 16.04 -16.30
CA LYS A 124 4.41 16.60 -16.43
C LYS A 124 5.29 16.33 -15.20
N VAL A 125 4.68 16.21 -14.03
CA VAL A 125 5.39 15.81 -12.81
C VAL A 125 5.73 14.32 -12.88
N ILE A 126 4.78 13.50 -13.31
CA ILE A 126 4.97 12.05 -13.48
C ILE A 126 6.09 11.77 -14.49
N ASP A 127 6.03 12.41 -15.65
CA ASP A 127 7.04 12.25 -16.72
C ASP A 127 8.43 12.66 -16.21
N ARG A 128 8.55 13.80 -15.52
CA ARG A 128 9.82 14.27 -14.94
C ARG A 128 10.38 13.30 -13.90
N ILE A 129 9.53 12.69 -13.08
CA ILE A 129 9.97 11.65 -12.13
C ILE A 129 10.51 10.44 -12.91
N GLY A 130 9.83 10.03 -13.97
CA GLY A 130 10.27 8.96 -14.86
C GLY A 130 11.63 9.24 -15.48
N ASP A 131 11.82 10.42 -16.07
CA ASP A 131 13.09 10.85 -16.68
C ASP A 131 14.25 10.83 -15.67
N ILE A 132 13.99 11.28 -14.44
CA ILE A 132 15.00 11.24 -13.38
C ILE A 132 15.33 9.79 -12.99
N PHE A 133 14.32 8.94 -12.86
CA PHE A 133 14.52 7.54 -12.49
C PHE A 133 15.26 6.74 -13.57
N GLU A 134 15.03 7.06 -14.85
CA GLU A 134 15.72 6.42 -15.96
C GLU A 134 17.23 6.66 -15.90
N VAL A 135 17.66 7.84 -15.45
CA VAL A 135 19.07 8.23 -15.39
C VAL A 135 19.73 7.86 -14.06
N GLU A 136 19.04 8.08 -12.95
CA GLU A 136 19.61 8.02 -11.59
C GLU A 136 19.10 6.85 -10.75
N GLY A 137 18.06 6.16 -11.23
CA GLY A 137 17.36 5.13 -10.45
C GLY A 137 16.35 5.69 -9.45
N SER A 138 15.57 4.80 -8.87
CA SER A 138 14.48 5.16 -7.96
C SER A 138 14.92 5.73 -6.62
N ASP A 139 16.17 5.53 -6.21
CA ASP A 139 16.74 6.09 -4.99
C ASP A 139 16.79 7.63 -5.01
N ALA A 140 16.77 8.23 -6.23
CA ALA A 140 16.64 9.67 -6.41
C ALA A 140 15.41 10.24 -5.69
N TRP A 141 14.34 9.46 -5.54
CA TRP A 141 13.13 9.87 -4.81
C TRP A 141 13.39 10.26 -3.36
N TYR A 142 14.29 9.54 -2.70
CA TYR A 142 14.61 9.78 -1.29
C TYR A 142 15.80 10.70 -1.08
N SER A 143 16.69 10.82 -2.06
CA SER A 143 17.95 11.57 -1.96
C SER A 143 17.88 12.97 -2.53
N SER A 144 16.88 13.30 -3.36
CA SER A 144 16.72 14.60 -4.00
C SER A 144 15.77 15.52 -3.23
N ASP A 145 15.93 16.82 -3.44
CA ASP A 145 14.95 17.81 -3.01
C ASP A 145 13.61 17.58 -3.76
N PRO A 146 12.45 17.52 -3.06
CA PRO A 146 11.13 17.38 -3.68
C PRO A 146 10.82 18.39 -4.77
N GLN A 147 11.36 19.62 -4.68
CA GLN A 147 11.18 20.68 -5.68
C GLN A 147 11.68 20.26 -7.05
N ARG A 148 12.72 19.42 -7.11
CA ARG A 148 13.27 18.91 -8.35
C ARG A 148 12.23 18.14 -9.19
N PHE A 149 11.37 17.37 -8.54
CA PHE A 149 10.31 16.60 -9.18
C PHE A 149 9.11 17.48 -9.53
N LEU A 150 8.76 18.41 -8.65
CA LEU A 150 7.62 19.31 -8.82
C LEU A 150 7.84 20.36 -9.90
N GLY A 151 9.10 20.79 -10.12
CA GLY A 151 9.45 21.86 -11.06
C GLY A 151 8.92 23.21 -10.62
N ASP A 152 8.84 24.15 -11.56
CA ASP A 152 8.54 25.56 -11.25
C ASP A 152 7.05 25.83 -11.00
N LYS A 153 6.17 24.88 -11.37
CA LYS A 153 4.71 25.07 -11.27
C LYS A 153 4.18 24.89 -9.84
N TYR A 154 4.84 24.07 -9.04
CA TYR A 154 4.41 23.70 -7.70
C TYR A 154 5.50 24.00 -6.69
N ASN A 155 5.11 24.42 -5.48
CA ASN A 155 6.04 24.69 -4.39
C ASN A 155 6.08 23.45 -3.47
N ALA A 156 7.26 22.91 -3.21
CA ALA A 156 7.45 21.74 -2.37
C ALA A 156 6.93 21.92 -0.93
N ASN A 157 6.88 23.17 -0.44
CA ASN A 157 6.32 23.45 0.88
C ASN A 157 4.82 23.15 1.00
N ASP A 158 4.09 23.19 -0.13
CA ASP A 158 2.64 22.96 -0.19
C ASP A 158 2.29 21.47 -0.31
N TYR A 159 3.29 20.62 -0.54
CA TYR A 159 3.10 19.20 -0.80
C TYR A 159 3.88 18.32 0.19
N GLU A 160 3.29 17.19 0.52
CA GLU A 160 3.94 16.09 1.22
C GLU A 160 4.36 15.03 0.21
N GLN A 161 5.63 14.69 0.20
CA GLN A 161 6.17 13.60 -0.61
C GLN A 161 5.91 12.27 0.10
N ILE A 162 5.26 11.33 -0.57
CA ILE A 162 5.01 10.01 -0.02
C ILE A 162 6.31 9.19 -0.05
N THR A 163 6.62 8.58 1.08
CA THR A 163 7.85 7.78 1.26
C THR A 163 7.59 6.28 1.33
N ASP A 164 6.33 5.86 1.21
CA ASP A 164 5.96 4.46 1.12
C ASP A 164 6.50 3.81 -0.15
N ILE A 165 6.74 2.51 -0.09
CA ILE A 165 7.12 1.70 -1.24
C ILE A 165 5.96 0.86 -1.74
N VAL A 166 6.03 0.44 -3.00
CA VAL A 166 5.06 -0.48 -3.59
C VAL A 166 5.25 -1.89 -3.04
N GLU A 167 4.18 -2.63 -2.94
CA GLU A 167 4.14 -4.02 -2.54
C GLU A 167 4.79 -4.92 -3.62
N VAL A 168 5.62 -5.88 -3.21
CA VAL A 168 6.44 -6.71 -4.09
C VAL A 168 5.67 -7.47 -5.18
N TRP A 169 4.41 -7.81 -4.95
CA TRP A 169 3.58 -8.45 -5.98
C TRP A 169 3.18 -7.50 -7.10
N PHE A 170 3.20 -6.19 -6.85
CA PHE A 170 3.06 -5.19 -7.91
C PHE A 170 4.28 -5.20 -8.81
N ASP A 171 5.49 -5.19 -8.24
CA ASP A 171 6.74 -5.29 -9.00
C ASP A 171 6.76 -6.56 -9.84
N SER A 172 6.43 -7.71 -9.23
CA SER A 172 6.34 -8.99 -9.92
C SER A 172 5.28 -8.99 -11.02
N GLY A 173 4.12 -8.39 -10.77
CA GLY A 173 3.03 -8.28 -11.75
C GLY A 173 3.39 -7.41 -12.95
N SER A 174 4.30 -6.45 -12.78
CA SER A 174 4.77 -5.55 -13.83
C SER A 174 5.84 -6.16 -14.76
N THR A 175 6.29 -7.39 -14.48
CA THR A 175 7.35 -8.08 -15.25
C THR A 175 7.07 -8.14 -16.74
N HIS A 176 5.79 -8.29 -17.14
CA HIS A 176 5.43 -8.30 -18.55
C HIS A 176 5.84 -6.99 -19.25
N ALA A 177 5.67 -5.84 -18.63
CA ALA A 177 5.99 -4.55 -19.21
C ALA A 177 7.51 -4.36 -19.41
N PHE A 178 8.30 -4.51 -18.33
CA PHE A 178 9.73 -4.21 -18.40
C PHE A 178 10.60 -5.37 -18.89
N VAL A 179 10.10 -6.60 -18.93
CA VAL A 179 10.86 -7.75 -19.46
C VAL A 179 10.33 -8.19 -20.82
N LEU A 180 9.02 -8.43 -20.96
CA LEU A 180 8.49 -9.04 -22.18
C LEU A 180 8.23 -8.02 -23.28
N GLU A 181 7.56 -6.92 -23.00
CA GLU A 181 7.22 -5.90 -24.00
C GLU A 181 8.46 -5.11 -24.45
N GLY A 182 9.41 -4.87 -23.54
CA GLY A 182 10.65 -4.15 -23.84
C GLY A 182 11.70 -4.96 -24.61
N ARG A 183 11.48 -6.24 -24.87
CA ARG A 183 12.45 -7.14 -25.50
C ARG A 183 11.91 -7.75 -26.79
N PRO A 184 12.38 -7.26 -27.97
CA PRO A 184 11.82 -7.66 -29.26
C PRO A 184 12.03 -9.14 -29.59
N GLU A 185 12.99 -9.82 -28.93
CA GLU A 185 13.23 -11.26 -29.07
C GLU A 185 12.22 -12.13 -28.30
N LEU A 186 11.44 -11.54 -27.40
CA LEU A 186 10.41 -12.22 -26.64
C LEU A 186 9.02 -11.98 -27.23
N LYS A 187 8.14 -12.97 -27.08
CA LYS A 187 6.74 -12.83 -27.52
C LYS A 187 5.88 -12.32 -26.38
N TRP A 188 5.04 -11.33 -26.68
CA TRP A 188 4.00 -10.85 -25.79
C TRP A 188 2.67 -10.68 -26.57
N PRO A 189 1.51 -11.08 -26.01
CA PRO A 189 1.35 -11.91 -24.80
C PRO A 189 1.92 -13.30 -24.96
N ALA A 190 2.41 -13.89 -23.86
CA ALA A 190 3.09 -15.18 -23.81
C ALA A 190 2.11 -16.33 -23.50
#